data_1ebc93eff6f040cc0747377aedc7b44a
#
_entry.id   1ebc93eff6f040cc0747377aedc7b44a
#
_cell.length_a   1.000
_cell.length_b   1.000
_cell.length_c   1.000
_cell.angle_alpha   90.00
_cell.angle_beta   90.00
_cell.angle_gamma   90.00
#
_symmetry.space_group_name_H-M   'P 1'
#
loop_
_entity.id
_entity.type
_entity.pdbx_description
1 polymer ?
#
loop_
_entity_poly.entity_id
_entity_poly.type
_entity_poly.pdbx_seq_one_letter_code
_entity_poly.pdbx_strand_id
1 'polypeptide(L)' 'MTRRATRPAEALDAFIAAKRDIDTMLARLTALSAEHFNAQPDEITWGHVGTLEHYRARLREITDAAFGEGEHAA' A
#
# COMPACT_ATOMS: atom_id res chain seq x y z
N MET A 1 4.72 -17.49 31.39
CA MET A 1 4.98 -17.42 30.80
C MET A 1 5.32 -16.83 30.08
N THR A 2 5.50 -16.64 29.89
CA THR A 2 5.84 -15.94 29.33
C THR A 2 5.91 -15.99 28.17
N ARG A 3 5.66 -15.73 27.66
CA ARG A 3 5.77 -15.71 26.55
C ARG A 3 6.45 -14.99 26.00
N ARG A 4 6.95 -14.86 25.80
CA ARG A 4 7.57 -14.12 25.36
C ARG A 4 7.17 -13.75 24.20
N ALA A 5 6.70 -12.86 24.04
CA ALA A 5 6.35 -12.15 22.92
C ALA A 5 7.31 -12.34 21.80
N THR A 6 8.37 -12.81 22.16
CA THR A 6 9.47 -12.96 21.22
C THR A 6 9.50 -14.30 20.54
N ARG A 7 8.43 -15.02 20.63
CA ARG A 7 8.43 -16.33 19.98
C ARG A 7 8.45 -16.14 18.46
N PRO A 8 9.46 -16.73 17.79
CA PRO A 8 9.59 -16.56 16.35
C PRO A 8 8.37 -17.02 15.57
N ALA A 9 7.70 -18.07 16.02
CA ALA A 9 6.54 -18.58 15.32
C ALA A 9 5.40 -17.57 15.33
N GLU A 10 5.22 -16.87 16.45
CA GLU A 10 4.16 -15.87 16.53
C GLU A 10 4.47 -14.65 15.65
N ALA A 11 5.72 -14.24 15.63
CA ALA A 11 6.12 -13.12 14.78
C ALA A 11 5.98 -13.50 13.32
N LEU A 12 6.36 -14.72 12.97
CA LEU A 12 6.24 -15.17 11.59
C LEU A 12 4.79 -15.23 11.17
N ASP A 13 3.91 -15.75 12.04
CA ASP A 13 2.51 -15.82 11.71
C ASP A 13 1.92 -14.42 11.47
N ALA A 14 2.29 -13.46 12.31
CA ALA A 14 1.81 -12.09 12.16
C ALA A 14 2.35 -11.46 10.87
N PHE A 15 3.60 -11.74 10.55
CA PHE A 15 4.21 -11.24 9.32
C PHE A 15 3.46 -11.79 8.10
N ILE A 16 3.20 -13.09 8.10
CA ILE A 16 2.51 -13.73 6.97
C ILE A 16 1.12 -13.17 6.80
N ALA A 17 0.41 -12.95 7.90
CA ALA A 17 -0.95 -12.40 7.84
C ALA A 17 -0.93 -10.98 7.27
N ALA A 18 0.00 -10.15 7.73
CA ALA A 18 0.11 -8.79 7.23
C ALA A 18 0.49 -8.77 5.76
N LYS A 19 1.44 -9.63 5.37
CA LYS A 19 1.85 -9.70 3.98
C LYS A 19 0.71 -10.13 3.08
N ARG A 20 -0.09 -11.09 3.53
CA ARG A 20 -1.23 -11.55 2.76
C ARG A 20 -2.22 -10.42 2.50
N ASP A 21 -2.48 -9.61 3.53
CA ASP A 21 -3.37 -8.47 3.37
C ASP A 21 -2.80 -7.45 2.39
N ILE A 22 -1.50 -7.19 2.50
CA ILE A 22 -0.84 -6.26 1.58
C ILE A 22 -0.93 -6.77 0.15
N ASP A 23 -0.65 -8.05 -0.06
CA ASP A 23 -0.72 -8.63 -1.39
C ASP A 23 -2.13 -8.48 -1.98
N THR A 24 -3.15 -8.67 -1.17
CA THR A 24 -4.52 -8.51 -1.61
C THR A 24 -4.81 -7.05 -2.00
N MET A 25 -4.36 -6.11 -1.18
CA MET A 25 -4.55 -4.70 -1.48
C MET A 25 -3.82 -4.29 -2.75
N LEU A 26 -2.60 -4.77 -2.93
CA LEU A 26 -1.83 -4.46 -4.13
C LEU A 26 -2.50 -5.01 -5.38
N ALA A 27 -3.02 -6.22 -5.31
CA ALA A 27 -3.71 -6.82 -6.45
C ALA A 27 -4.95 -6.02 -6.82
N ARG A 28 -5.71 -5.59 -5.81
CA ARG A 28 -6.91 -4.80 -6.05
C ARG A 28 -6.58 -3.44 -6.65
N LEU A 29 -5.53 -2.80 -6.13
CA LEU A 29 -5.13 -1.50 -6.67
C LEU A 29 -4.59 -1.63 -8.08
N THR A 30 -3.84 -2.69 -8.36
CA THR A 30 -3.35 -2.93 -9.70
C THR A 30 -4.50 -3.08 -10.69
N ALA A 31 -5.52 -3.86 -10.32
CA ALA A 31 -6.67 -4.05 -11.18
C ALA A 31 -7.43 -2.74 -11.40
N LEU A 32 -7.61 -1.97 -10.34
CA LEU A 32 -8.30 -0.71 -10.43
C LEU A 32 -7.53 0.29 -11.30
N SER A 33 -6.22 0.30 -11.17
CA SER A 33 -5.37 1.17 -11.98
C SER A 33 -5.46 0.79 -13.45
N ALA A 34 -5.52 -0.50 -13.76
CA ALA A 34 -5.64 -0.96 -15.13
C ALA A 34 -6.93 -0.47 -15.77
N GLU A 35 -7.95 -0.21 -14.95
CA GLU A 35 -9.23 0.33 -15.43
C GLU A 35 -9.29 1.85 -15.27
N HIS A 36 -8.14 2.50 -15.14
CA HIS A 36 -8.03 3.96 -15.01
C HIS A 36 -8.84 4.48 -13.83
N PHE A 37 -8.88 3.69 -12.74
CA PHE A 37 -9.62 4.04 -11.52
C PHE A 37 -11.08 4.32 -11.83
N ASN A 38 -11.64 3.62 -12.83
CA ASN A 38 -13.03 3.72 -13.26
C ASN A 38 -13.41 5.12 -13.75
N ALA A 39 -12.45 5.94 -14.12
CA ALA A 39 -12.71 7.26 -14.66
C ALA A 39 -12.51 7.25 -16.16
N GLN A 40 -13.51 7.73 -16.89
CA GLN A 40 -13.39 7.81 -18.35
C GLN A 40 -12.49 8.96 -18.72
N PRO A 41 -11.54 8.76 -19.64
CA PRO A 41 -10.57 9.82 -19.98
C PRO A 41 -11.21 11.16 -20.38
N ASP A 42 -12.36 11.12 -21.04
CA ASP A 42 -13.03 12.33 -21.50
C ASP A 42 -13.95 12.93 -20.44
N GLU A 43 -13.99 12.33 -19.25
CA GLU A 43 -14.84 12.80 -18.16
C GLU A 43 -14.03 13.13 -16.92
N ILE A 44 -12.71 13.29 -17.06
CA ILE A 44 -11.85 13.55 -15.92
C ILE A 44 -12.13 14.95 -15.38
N THR A 45 -12.33 15.04 -14.08
CA THR A 45 -12.52 16.31 -13.40
C THR A 45 -11.40 16.52 -12.40
N TRP A 46 -11.32 17.74 -11.87
CA TRP A 46 -10.34 18.01 -10.82
C TRP A 46 -10.58 17.19 -9.57
N GLY A 47 -11.84 16.75 -9.35
CA GLY A 47 -12.13 15.82 -8.26
C GLY A 47 -11.43 14.48 -8.45
N HIS A 48 -11.42 13.98 -9.68
CA HIS A 48 -10.69 12.75 -10.00
C HIS A 48 -9.19 12.93 -9.75
N VAL A 49 -8.65 14.08 -10.18
CA VAL A 49 -7.23 14.36 -9.99
C VAL A 49 -6.89 14.41 -8.51
N GLY A 50 -7.73 15.08 -7.71
CA GLY A 50 -7.49 15.16 -6.27
C GLY A 50 -7.48 13.79 -5.61
N THR A 51 -8.42 12.92 -6.02
CA THR A 51 -8.46 11.58 -5.47
C THR A 51 -7.18 10.81 -5.79
N LEU A 52 -6.72 10.88 -7.04
CA LEU A 52 -5.52 10.17 -7.41
C LEU A 52 -4.28 10.77 -6.73
N GLU A 53 -4.25 12.07 -6.54
CA GLU A 53 -3.12 12.69 -5.85
C GLU A 53 -3.07 12.21 -4.40
N HIS A 54 -4.23 12.04 -3.77
CA HIS A 54 -4.28 11.51 -2.42
C HIS A 54 -3.72 10.09 -2.38
N TYR A 55 -4.16 9.23 -3.31
CA TYR A 55 -3.64 7.86 -3.37
C TYR A 55 -2.15 7.85 -3.63
N ARG A 56 -1.70 8.70 -4.56
CA ARG A 56 -0.28 8.76 -4.90
C ARG A 56 0.55 9.15 -3.68
N ALA A 57 0.07 10.10 -2.90
CA ALA A 57 0.79 10.53 -1.70
C ALA A 57 0.91 9.38 -0.69
N ARG A 58 -0.19 8.64 -0.50
CA ARG A 58 -0.15 7.51 0.44
C ARG A 58 0.78 6.42 -0.05
N LEU A 59 0.72 6.09 -1.32
CA LEU A 59 1.59 5.06 -1.88
C LEU A 59 3.05 5.49 -1.85
N ARG A 60 3.31 6.79 -2.08
CA ARG A 60 4.67 7.30 -2.02
C ARG A 60 5.26 7.15 -0.62
N GLU A 61 4.46 7.38 0.41
CA GLU A 61 4.93 7.17 1.77
C GLU A 61 5.39 5.73 1.97
N ILE A 62 4.63 4.80 1.41
CA ILE A 62 4.96 3.38 1.55
C ILE A 62 6.20 3.02 0.75
N THR A 63 6.27 3.44 -0.51
CA THR A 63 7.43 3.12 -1.34
C THR A 63 8.68 3.78 -0.82
N ASP A 64 8.59 5.02 -0.34
CA ASP A 64 9.76 5.68 0.23
C ASP A 64 10.28 4.93 1.44
N ALA A 65 9.37 4.50 2.32
CA ALA A 65 9.78 3.75 3.50
C ALA A 65 10.39 2.40 3.11
N ALA A 66 9.73 1.70 2.17
CA ALA A 66 10.16 0.35 1.79
C ALA A 66 11.51 0.35 1.08
N PHE A 67 11.81 1.40 0.33
CA PHE A 67 13.02 1.45 -0.47
C PHE A 67 14.06 2.44 0.06
N GLY A 68 13.81 3.02 1.24
CA GLY A 68 14.77 3.94 1.85
C GLY A 68 14.95 5.21 1.05
N GLU A 69 13.87 5.79 0.58
CA GLU A 69 13.89 6.99 -0.23
C GLU A 69 13.15 8.13 0.47
N GLY A 70 13.24 9.33 -0.10
CA GLY A 70 12.57 10.49 0.48
C GLY A 70 13.05 10.74 1.90
N GLU A 71 12.12 10.88 2.82
CA GLU A 71 12.45 11.11 4.22
C GLU A 71 13.15 9.90 4.86
N HIS A 72 13.08 8.75 4.21
CA HIS A 72 13.65 7.51 4.73
C HIS A 72 15.01 7.22 4.12
N ALA A 73 15.54 8.13 3.34
CA ALA A 73 16.87 7.94 2.75
C ALA A 73 17.90 7.99 3.86
N ALA A 74 18.86 7.07 3.79
CA ALA A 74 19.90 6.98 4.81
C ALA A 74 20.91 8.13 4.68
#